data_846cb1cb754147231ced52662bc7ff43
#
_entry.id   846cb1cb754147231ced52662bc7ff43
#
_cell.length_a   1.000
_cell.length_b   1.000
_cell.length_c   1.000
_cell.angle_alpha   90.00
_cell.angle_beta   90.00
_cell.angle_gamma   90.00
#
_symmetry.space_group_name_H-M   'P 1'
#
loop_
_entity.id
_entity.type
_entity.pdbx_description
1 polymer ?
#
loop_
_entity_poly.entity_id
_entity_poly.type
_entity_poly.pdbx_seq_one_letter_code
_entity_poly.pdbx_strand_id
1 'polypeptide(L)'
;MYRTGDLGRWREGVGLELIGRNDHQVKIRGFRIECGEIEAVLRAHRDVRQAAVLTAARAGEPALVAYIVPRRGSAVALPGTDLLAELRPHLRATLPDYMIPALVVALPALPLTPNAKVDRAALPAPQWGASPSAAGRVQPRNPVEATLTRIWSDLLATEAPVGVHDNLFALGGHSLTATRFVARVADTYGVSLPVHHVFAGPTIAELAEVVSADPNFGLAAGPSRHAELDALSDEDLDELLRAALAQRNRRQATAPDS
;
A
#
# COMPACT_ATOMS: atom_id res chain seq x y z
N MET A 1 -37.31 -4.85 -5.06
CA MET A 1 -36.59 -5.89 -4.30
C MET A 1 -35.11 -5.67 -4.51
N TYR A 2 -34.35 -5.40 -3.45
CA TYR A 2 -32.90 -5.14 -3.54
C TYR A 2 -32.14 -6.47 -3.44
N ARG A 3 -31.24 -6.77 -4.39
CA ARG A 3 -30.34 -7.92 -4.34
C ARG A 3 -29.06 -7.50 -3.64
N THR A 4 -28.77 -8.05 -2.48
CA THR A 4 -27.58 -7.68 -1.68
C THR A 4 -26.28 -8.25 -2.24
N GLY A 5 -26.37 -9.29 -3.09
CA GLY A 5 -25.22 -10.04 -3.59
C GLY A 5 -24.68 -11.06 -2.57
N ASP A 6 -25.26 -11.14 -1.39
CA ASP A 6 -24.84 -12.10 -0.37
C ASP A 6 -25.39 -13.50 -0.69
N LEU A 7 -24.55 -14.52 -0.50
CA LEU A 7 -24.92 -15.93 -0.55
C LEU A 7 -25.16 -16.45 0.86
N GLY A 8 -26.36 -16.92 1.09
CA GLY A 8 -26.73 -17.55 2.35
C GLY A 8 -27.20 -18.99 2.14
N ARG A 9 -26.97 -19.83 3.13
CA ARG A 9 -27.51 -21.18 3.21
C ARG A 9 -28.38 -21.31 4.44
N TRP A 10 -29.57 -21.86 4.27
CA TRP A 10 -30.40 -22.20 5.41
C TRP A 10 -29.85 -23.45 6.10
N ARG A 11 -29.61 -23.39 7.41
CA ARG A 11 -29.11 -24.49 8.22
C ARG A 11 -30.10 -24.78 9.30
N GLU A 12 -30.55 -26.02 9.36
CA GLU A 12 -31.56 -26.48 10.33
C GLU A 12 -31.01 -26.29 11.76
N GLY A 13 -31.81 -25.65 12.64
CA GLY A 13 -31.43 -25.32 14.01
C GLY A 13 -30.55 -24.08 14.22
N VAL A 14 -29.99 -23.51 13.15
CA VAL A 14 -29.09 -22.33 13.23
C VAL A 14 -29.68 -21.11 12.51
N GLY A 15 -30.53 -21.32 11.49
CA GLY A 15 -31.07 -20.28 10.64
C GLY A 15 -30.25 -20.01 9.38
N LEU A 16 -30.26 -18.75 8.94
CA LEU A 16 -29.54 -18.35 7.72
C LEU A 16 -28.03 -18.15 8.00
N GLU A 17 -27.21 -19.05 7.47
CA GLU A 17 -25.76 -18.96 7.50
C GLU A 17 -25.25 -18.20 6.25
N LEU A 18 -24.53 -17.09 6.45
CA LEU A 18 -23.87 -16.38 5.35
C LEU A 18 -22.64 -17.16 4.90
N ILE A 19 -22.63 -17.59 3.63
CA ILE A 19 -21.54 -18.38 3.05
C ILE A 19 -20.51 -17.47 2.38
N GLY A 20 -20.94 -16.29 1.90
CA GLY A 20 -20.09 -15.34 1.18
C GLY A 20 -20.89 -14.44 0.25
N ARG A 21 -20.25 -13.92 -0.78
CA ARG A 21 -20.84 -13.01 -1.76
C ARG A 21 -20.73 -13.57 -3.17
N ASN A 22 -21.75 -13.33 -4.00
CA ASN A 22 -21.78 -13.70 -5.41
C ASN A 22 -21.23 -12.56 -6.31
N ASP A 23 -21.09 -11.36 -5.73
CA ASP A 23 -20.43 -10.24 -6.35
C ASP A 23 -18.97 -10.21 -5.85
N HIS A 24 -18.01 -9.98 -6.73
CA HIS A 24 -16.60 -9.95 -6.39
C HIS A 24 -16.21 -8.72 -5.54
N GLN A 25 -17.13 -8.23 -4.70
CA GLN A 25 -16.89 -7.18 -3.75
C GLN A 25 -16.05 -7.67 -2.59
N VAL A 26 -15.10 -6.88 -2.19
CA VAL A 26 -14.20 -7.17 -1.07
C VAL A 26 -14.25 -6.04 -0.05
N LYS A 27 -14.05 -6.37 1.23
CA LYS A 27 -13.87 -5.38 2.28
C LYS A 27 -12.39 -5.34 2.64
N ILE A 28 -11.76 -4.19 2.43
CA ILE A 28 -10.36 -3.95 2.81
C ILE A 28 -10.32 -2.69 3.67
N ARG A 29 -9.85 -2.79 4.91
CA ARG A 29 -9.72 -1.66 5.85
C ARG A 29 -11.01 -0.83 6.00
N GLY A 30 -12.17 -1.49 6.00
CA GLY A 30 -13.48 -0.84 6.11
C GLY A 30 -14.07 -0.32 4.80
N PHE A 31 -13.29 -0.24 3.73
CA PHE A 31 -13.78 0.16 2.41
C PHE A 31 -14.40 -1.02 1.68
N ARG A 32 -15.55 -0.77 1.06
CA ARG A 32 -16.21 -1.70 0.14
C ARG A 32 -15.69 -1.44 -1.27
N ILE A 33 -14.97 -2.40 -1.85
CA ILE A 33 -14.28 -2.27 -3.13
C ILE A 33 -14.88 -3.23 -4.14
N GLU A 34 -15.24 -2.67 -5.30
CA GLU A 34 -15.69 -3.41 -6.48
C GLU A 34 -14.46 -3.76 -7.33
N CYS A 35 -14.00 -5.02 -7.29
CA CYS A 35 -12.85 -5.44 -8.10
C CYS A 35 -13.09 -5.20 -9.60
N GLY A 36 -14.35 -5.30 -10.07
CA GLY A 36 -14.74 -5.03 -11.45
C GLY A 36 -14.47 -3.61 -11.94
N GLU A 37 -14.56 -2.61 -11.04
CA GLU A 37 -14.24 -1.23 -11.37
C GLU A 37 -12.73 -1.07 -11.65
N ILE A 38 -11.90 -1.65 -10.81
CA ILE A 38 -10.43 -1.64 -11.01
C ILE A 38 -10.07 -2.40 -12.30
N GLU A 39 -10.71 -3.55 -12.55
CA GLU A 39 -10.52 -4.30 -13.79
C GLU A 39 -10.90 -3.48 -15.03
N ALA A 40 -11.97 -2.69 -14.96
CA ALA A 40 -12.42 -1.84 -16.06
C ALA A 40 -11.38 -0.73 -16.35
N VAL A 41 -10.88 -0.07 -15.32
CA VAL A 41 -9.84 0.97 -15.46
C VAL A 41 -8.55 0.36 -16.02
N LEU A 42 -8.11 -0.79 -15.52
CA LEU A 42 -6.93 -1.49 -16.05
C LEU A 42 -7.09 -1.84 -17.53
N ARG A 43 -8.26 -2.34 -17.95
CA ARG A 43 -8.54 -2.69 -19.35
C ARG A 43 -8.61 -1.47 -20.27
N ALA A 44 -8.91 -0.29 -19.75
CA ALA A 44 -8.87 0.96 -20.50
C ALA A 44 -7.44 1.42 -20.83
N HIS A 45 -6.43 0.91 -20.12
CA HIS A 45 -5.04 1.22 -20.41
C HIS A 45 -4.62 0.61 -21.76
N ARG A 46 -3.93 1.41 -22.60
CA ARG A 46 -3.52 1.01 -23.98
C ARG A 46 -2.72 -0.30 -24.04
N ASP A 47 -1.93 -0.60 -23.00
CA ASP A 47 -1.03 -1.75 -22.95
C ASP A 47 -1.63 -2.99 -22.29
N VAL A 48 -2.85 -2.90 -21.75
CA VAL A 48 -3.54 -4.00 -21.08
C VAL A 48 -4.61 -4.58 -22.00
N ARG A 49 -4.55 -5.89 -22.23
CA ARG A 49 -5.54 -6.63 -23.01
C ARG A 49 -6.65 -7.19 -22.12
N GLN A 50 -6.28 -7.78 -20.99
CA GLN A 50 -7.21 -8.37 -20.03
C GLN A 50 -6.73 -8.04 -18.62
N ALA A 51 -7.66 -7.95 -17.67
CA ALA A 51 -7.36 -7.77 -16.27
C ALA A 51 -8.33 -8.58 -15.39
N ALA A 52 -7.82 -9.09 -14.28
CA ALA A 52 -8.58 -9.69 -13.20
C ALA A 52 -8.02 -9.17 -11.87
N VAL A 53 -8.89 -8.83 -10.93
CA VAL A 53 -8.49 -8.31 -9.61
C VAL A 53 -9.10 -9.19 -8.53
N LEU A 54 -8.29 -9.53 -7.53
CA LEU A 54 -8.73 -10.27 -6.37
C LEU A 54 -7.98 -9.82 -5.12
N THR A 55 -8.39 -10.31 -3.97
CA THR A 55 -7.65 -10.13 -2.72
C THR A 55 -6.76 -11.32 -2.45
N ALA A 56 -5.58 -11.04 -1.94
CA ALA A 56 -4.69 -12.05 -1.38
C ALA A 56 -4.14 -11.58 -0.04
N ALA A 57 -3.85 -12.53 0.83
CA ALA A 57 -3.24 -12.23 2.12
C ALA A 57 -1.80 -11.73 1.92
N ARG A 58 -1.46 -10.64 2.61
CA ARG A 58 -0.14 -10.06 2.64
C ARG A 58 0.20 -9.73 4.09
N ALA A 59 1.17 -10.43 4.67
CA ALA A 59 1.49 -10.32 6.10
C ALA A 59 0.25 -10.43 7.01
N GLY A 60 -0.70 -11.32 6.66
CA GLY A 60 -1.94 -11.51 7.40
C GLY A 60 -3.09 -10.56 7.05
N GLU A 61 -2.83 -9.47 6.31
CA GLU A 61 -3.83 -8.48 5.92
C GLU A 61 -4.29 -8.66 4.47
N PRO A 62 -5.58 -8.44 4.15
CA PRO A 62 -6.07 -8.51 2.77
C PRO A 62 -5.53 -7.32 1.95
N ALA A 63 -4.97 -7.62 0.78
CA ALA A 63 -4.47 -6.65 -0.18
C ALA A 63 -4.99 -6.95 -1.58
N LEU A 64 -5.20 -5.90 -2.39
CA LEU A 64 -5.60 -6.04 -3.80
C LEU A 64 -4.43 -6.48 -4.65
N VAL A 65 -4.67 -7.47 -5.50
CA VAL A 65 -3.73 -7.96 -6.51
C VAL A 65 -4.40 -7.90 -7.87
N ALA A 66 -3.75 -7.27 -8.84
CA ALA A 66 -4.19 -7.25 -10.22
C ALA A 66 -3.38 -8.24 -11.06
N TYR A 67 -4.05 -9.07 -11.82
CA TYR A 67 -3.45 -9.91 -12.85
C TYR A 67 -3.82 -9.32 -14.21
N ILE A 68 -2.81 -9.06 -15.03
CA ILE A 68 -3.01 -8.47 -16.35
C ILE A 68 -2.44 -9.36 -17.43
N VAL A 69 -3.07 -9.31 -18.61
CA VAL A 69 -2.48 -9.82 -19.84
C VAL A 69 -2.07 -8.63 -20.67
N PRO A 70 -0.77 -8.41 -20.89
CA PRO A 70 -0.28 -7.32 -21.71
C PRO A 70 -0.71 -7.46 -23.18
N ARG A 71 -0.81 -6.35 -23.89
CA ARG A 71 -0.88 -6.37 -25.36
C ARG A 71 0.48 -6.71 -25.94
N ARG A 72 0.50 -7.37 -27.10
CA ARG A 72 1.75 -7.69 -27.79
C ARG A 72 2.51 -6.42 -28.15
N GLY A 73 3.81 -6.39 -27.87
CA GLY A 73 4.69 -5.25 -28.16
C GLY A 73 4.57 -4.06 -27.21
N SER A 74 3.84 -4.21 -26.11
CA SER A 74 3.76 -3.15 -25.09
C SER A 74 4.99 -3.11 -24.18
N ALA A 75 5.33 -1.93 -23.67
CA ALA A 75 6.41 -1.74 -22.69
C ALA A 75 6.16 -2.53 -21.40
N VAL A 76 4.90 -2.71 -21.01
CA VAL A 76 4.44 -3.50 -19.86
C VAL A 76 4.75 -5.00 -20.00
N ALA A 77 5.08 -5.48 -21.19
CA ALA A 77 5.43 -6.87 -21.44
C ALA A 77 6.94 -7.17 -21.29
N LEU A 78 7.77 -6.17 -21.00
CA LEU A 78 9.22 -6.35 -20.90
C LEU A 78 9.59 -6.99 -19.55
N PRO A 79 10.54 -7.96 -19.54
CA PRO A 79 11.06 -8.51 -18.31
C PRO A 79 11.72 -7.42 -17.46
N GLY A 80 11.45 -7.43 -16.15
CA GLY A 80 12.03 -6.46 -15.22
C GLY A 80 11.28 -5.13 -15.09
N THR A 81 10.18 -4.92 -15.82
CA THR A 81 9.33 -3.74 -15.67
C THR A 81 8.55 -3.79 -14.35
N ASP A 82 8.59 -2.72 -13.56
CA ASP A 82 7.66 -2.54 -12.45
C ASP A 82 6.28 -2.15 -13.01
N LEU A 83 5.45 -3.18 -13.22
CA LEU A 83 4.12 -3.04 -13.80
C LEU A 83 3.22 -2.09 -13.01
N LEU A 84 3.37 -2.07 -11.69
CA LEU A 84 2.58 -1.21 -10.85
C LEU A 84 3.01 0.25 -11.01
N ALA A 85 4.31 0.53 -11.08
CA ALA A 85 4.81 1.88 -11.33
C ALA A 85 4.31 2.43 -12.68
N GLU A 86 4.36 1.61 -13.73
CA GLU A 86 3.88 1.99 -15.07
C GLU A 86 2.38 2.26 -15.13
N LEU A 87 1.57 1.44 -14.44
CA LEU A 87 0.11 1.57 -14.48
C LEU A 87 -0.45 2.54 -13.43
N ARG A 88 0.32 2.89 -12.41
CA ARG A 88 -0.10 3.74 -11.29
C ARG A 88 -0.65 5.11 -11.69
N PRO A 89 -0.01 5.88 -12.62
CA PRO A 89 -0.54 7.17 -13.04
C PRO A 89 -1.95 7.04 -13.66
N HIS A 90 -2.15 6.00 -14.48
CA HIS A 90 -3.44 5.72 -15.10
C HIS A 90 -4.52 5.33 -14.07
N LEU A 91 -4.17 4.48 -13.12
CA LEU A 91 -5.09 4.07 -12.04
C LEU A 91 -5.47 5.27 -11.16
N ARG A 92 -4.51 6.10 -10.76
CA ARG A 92 -4.74 7.29 -9.92
C ARG A 92 -5.55 8.38 -10.59
N ALA A 93 -5.55 8.46 -11.91
CA ALA A 93 -6.38 9.42 -12.62
C ALA A 93 -7.89 9.16 -12.44
N THR A 94 -8.27 7.93 -12.07
CA THR A 94 -9.69 7.51 -12.03
C THR A 94 -10.09 6.91 -10.68
N LEU A 95 -9.19 6.22 -9.99
CA LEU A 95 -9.47 5.48 -8.77
C LEU A 95 -8.88 6.17 -7.52
N PRO A 96 -9.58 6.11 -6.39
CA PRO A 96 -9.01 6.54 -5.11
C PRO A 96 -7.88 5.61 -4.66
N ASP A 97 -6.96 6.11 -3.83
CA ASP A 97 -5.75 5.39 -3.42
C ASP A 97 -6.01 4.01 -2.78
N TYR A 98 -7.11 3.85 -2.03
CA TYR A 98 -7.46 2.56 -1.42
C TYR A 98 -7.90 1.48 -2.42
N MET A 99 -8.17 1.86 -3.68
CA MET A 99 -8.50 0.95 -4.79
C MET A 99 -7.28 0.62 -5.67
N ILE A 100 -6.13 1.24 -5.43
CA ILE A 100 -4.90 0.93 -6.18
C ILE A 100 -4.38 -0.44 -5.72
N PRO A 101 -4.16 -1.40 -6.66
CA PRO A 101 -3.60 -2.70 -6.32
C PRO A 101 -2.23 -2.57 -5.65
N ALA A 102 -1.96 -3.42 -4.66
CA ALA A 102 -0.66 -3.49 -4.01
C ALA A 102 0.39 -4.23 -4.86
N LEU A 103 -0.08 -5.04 -5.83
CA LEU A 103 0.78 -5.81 -6.74
C LEU A 103 0.07 -5.95 -8.08
N VAL A 104 0.84 -5.87 -9.16
CA VAL A 104 0.39 -6.22 -10.52
C VAL A 104 1.25 -7.37 -11.04
N VAL A 105 0.59 -8.42 -11.52
CA VAL A 105 1.23 -9.64 -12.06
C VAL A 105 0.88 -9.75 -13.54
N ALA A 106 1.89 -9.83 -14.41
CA ALA A 106 1.66 -10.11 -15.82
C ALA A 106 1.54 -11.63 -16.06
N LEU A 107 0.56 -12.01 -16.83
CA LEU A 107 0.35 -13.38 -17.29
C LEU A 107 0.27 -13.44 -18.81
N PRO A 108 0.69 -14.52 -19.44
CA PRO A 108 0.54 -14.71 -20.87
C PRO A 108 -0.95 -14.86 -21.28
N ALA A 109 -1.77 -15.41 -20.38
CA ALA A 109 -3.21 -15.51 -20.49
C ALA A 109 -3.84 -15.66 -19.10
N LEU A 110 -5.07 -15.17 -18.94
CA LEU A 110 -5.86 -15.49 -17.75
C LEU A 110 -6.41 -16.92 -17.86
N PRO A 111 -6.35 -17.70 -16.76
CA PRO A 111 -7.00 -19.01 -16.72
C PRO A 111 -8.52 -18.84 -16.86
N LEU A 112 -9.15 -19.72 -17.61
CA LEU A 112 -10.58 -19.68 -17.86
C LEU A 112 -11.26 -20.96 -17.38
N THR A 113 -12.45 -20.83 -16.83
CA THR A 113 -13.36 -21.95 -16.56
C THR A 113 -13.89 -22.55 -17.87
N PRO A 114 -14.50 -23.77 -17.87
CA PRO A 114 -15.15 -24.34 -19.05
C PRO A 114 -16.19 -23.42 -19.69
N ASN A 115 -16.77 -22.51 -18.90
CA ASN A 115 -17.77 -21.53 -19.38
C ASN A 115 -17.14 -20.20 -19.85
N ALA A 116 -15.84 -20.19 -20.17
CA ALA A 116 -15.08 -19.02 -20.65
C ALA A 116 -15.09 -17.80 -19.69
N LYS A 117 -15.33 -18.01 -18.40
CA LYS A 117 -15.16 -17.01 -17.35
C LYS A 117 -13.76 -17.14 -16.75
N VAL A 118 -13.20 -16.03 -16.23
CA VAL A 118 -11.91 -16.05 -15.53
C VAL A 118 -11.99 -16.98 -14.32
N ASP A 119 -11.12 -17.99 -14.29
CA ASP A 119 -10.95 -18.87 -13.15
C ASP A 119 -10.00 -18.21 -12.13
N ARG A 120 -10.60 -17.52 -11.16
CA ARG A 120 -9.82 -16.82 -10.13
C ARG A 120 -9.10 -17.76 -9.17
N ALA A 121 -9.59 -18.99 -9.00
CA ALA A 121 -8.94 -19.99 -8.15
C ALA A 121 -7.67 -20.57 -8.79
N ALA A 122 -7.61 -20.58 -10.12
CA ALA A 122 -6.45 -21.05 -10.88
C ALA A 122 -5.40 -19.96 -11.13
N LEU A 123 -5.61 -18.71 -10.65
CA LEU A 123 -4.59 -17.66 -10.71
C LEU A 123 -3.42 -18.02 -9.80
N PRO A 124 -2.16 -17.76 -10.23
CA PRO A 124 -1.00 -18.07 -9.41
C PRO A 124 -1.00 -17.23 -8.13
N ALA A 125 -0.49 -17.81 -7.04
CA ALA A 125 -0.31 -17.06 -5.80
C ALA A 125 0.61 -15.86 -6.03
N PRO A 126 0.27 -14.67 -5.50
CA PRO A 126 1.10 -13.49 -5.65
C PRO A 126 2.43 -13.66 -4.93
N GLN A 127 3.52 -13.35 -5.60
CA GLN A 127 4.84 -13.33 -5.00
C GLN A 127 5.11 -11.94 -4.42
N TRP A 128 4.83 -11.77 -3.14
CA TRP A 128 5.10 -10.53 -2.44
C TRP A 128 6.61 -10.32 -2.28
N GLY A 129 7.09 -9.11 -2.56
CA GLY A 129 8.51 -8.78 -2.46
C GLY A 129 9.38 -9.27 -3.61
N ALA A 130 8.83 -10.01 -4.56
CA ALA A 130 9.47 -10.26 -5.83
C ALA A 130 9.38 -9.01 -6.72
N SER A 131 10.18 -8.01 -6.43
CA SER A 131 10.50 -7.00 -7.45
C SER A 131 11.26 -7.75 -8.56
N PRO A 132 10.91 -7.59 -9.84
CA PRO A 132 11.60 -8.27 -10.94
C PRO A 132 13.11 -8.01 -10.99
N SER A 133 13.58 -7.07 -10.20
CA SER A 133 14.93 -6.53 -10.15
C SER A 133 15.80 -7.05 -9.00
N ALA A 134 15.65 -8.33 -8.56
CA ALA A 134 16.63 -8.86 -7.61
C ALA A 134 18.08 -8.86 -8.19
N ALA A 135 18.23 -8.96 -9.51
CA ALA A 135 19.52 -8.90 -10.20
C ALA A 135 20.02 -7.48 -10.52
N GLY A 136 19.19 -6.44 -10.31
CA GLY A 136 19.50 -5.05 -10.64
C GLY A 136 19.17 -4.05 -9.54
N ARG A 137 19.04 -4.48 -8.28
CA ARG A 137 18.78 -3.56 -7.17
C ARG A 137 19.88 -2.53 -7.04
N VAL A 138 19.53 -1.27 -7.24
CA VAL A 138 20.43 -0.16 -7.06
C VAL A 138 20.60 0.08 -5.57
N GLN A 139 21.85 -0.01 -5.10
CA GLN A 139 22.22 0.28 -3.71
C GLN A 139 22.11 1.78 -3.43
N PRO A 140 21.99 2.19 -2.17
CA PRO A 140 22.00 3.60 -1.78
C PRO A 140 23.23 4.33 -2.34
N ARG A 141 22.99 5.45 -3.02
CA ARG A 141 24.00 6.24 -3.73
C ARG A 141 24.57 7.38 -2.88
N ASN A 142 23.86 7.72 -1.79
CA ASN A 142 24.23 8.82 -0.89
C ASN A 142 23.81 8.48 0.56
N PRO A 143 24.29 9.25 1.57
CA PRO A 143 23.98 9.01 2.97
C PRO A 143 22.48 9.09 3.32
N VAL A 144 21.73 9.94 2.62
CA VAL A 144 20.27 10.08 2.84
C VAL A 144 19.57 8.80 2.41
N GLU A 145 19.82 8.32 1.19
CA GLU A 145 19.28 7.06 0.71
C GLU A 145 19.66 5.89 1.63
N ALA A 146 20.90 5.85 2.12
CA ALA A 146 21.35 4.79 3.02
C ALA A 146 20.57 4.79 4.34
N THR A 147 20.33 5.97 4.91
CA THR A 147 19.57 6.11 6.15
C THR A 147 18.08 5.77 5.93
N LEU A 148 17.46 6.28 4.87
CA LEU A 148 16.07 5.97 4.54
C LEU A 148 15.89 4.47 4.27
N THR A 149 16.83 3.83 3.57
CA THR A 149 16.83 2.38 3.33
C THR A 149 16.85 1.60 4.64
N ARG A 150 17.68 2.01 5.61
CA ARG A 150 17.74 1.37 6.92
C ARG A 150 16.43 1.52 7.69
N ILE A 151 15.89 2.75 7.78
CA ILE A 151 14.59 3.02 8.42
C ILE A 151 13.49 2.12 7.81
N TRP A 152 13.51 2.01 6.50
CA TRP A 152 12.54 1.23 5.75
C TRP A 152 12.66 -0.28 6.02
N SER A 153 13.90 -0.82 5.98
CA SER A 153 14.17 -2.23 6.27
C SER A 153 13.73 -2.61 7.70
N ASP A 154 14.01 -1.74 8.67
CA ASP A 154 13.62 -1.93 10.07
C ASP A 154 12.09 -2.00 10.22
N LEU A 155 11.36 -1.08 9.54
CA LEU A 155 9.90 -1.02 9.62
C LEU A 155 9.21 -2.17 8.90
N LEU A 156 9.82 -2.73 7.86
CA LEU A 156 9.30 -3.86 7.10
C LEU A 156 9.72 -5.21 7.71
N ALA A 157 10.62 -5.20 8.69
CA ALA A 157 11.24 -6.40 9.27
C ALA A 157 11.74 -7.37 8.17
N THR A 158 12.37 -6.82 7.11
CA THR A 158 12.87 -7.59 5.98
C THR A 158 14.37 -7.84 6.12
N GLU A 159 14.78 -9.10 5.98
CA GLU A 159 16.19 -9.48 5.89
C GLU A 159 16.76 -9.29 4.47
N ALA A 160 15.88 -9.19 3.48
CA ALA A 160 16.29 -8.97 2.10
C ALA A 160 16.75 -7.52 1.91
N PRO A 161 17.85 -7.29 1.17
CA PRO A 161 18.32 -5.94 0.88
C PRO A 161 17.25 -5.16 0.11
N VAL A 162 16.98 -3.93 0.53
CA VAL A 162 16.05 -2.99 -0.12
C VAL A 162 16.82 -2.11 -1.10
N GLY A 163 16.39 -2.08 -2.36
CA GLY A 163 16.94 -1.18 -3.37
C GLY A 163 16.30 0.20 -3.33
N VAL A 164 17.02 1.23 -3.79
CA VAL A 164 16.50 2.62 -3.72
C VAL A 164 15.28 2.86 -4.63
N HIS A 165 15.06 2.03 -5.63
CA HIS A 165 13.87 2.07 -6.50
C HIS A 165 12.81 1.05 -6.12
N ASP A 166 13.01 0.29 -5.06
CA ASP A 166 11.99 -0.64 -4.58
C ASP A 166 10.80 0.15 -4.00
N ASN A 167 9.60 -0.33 -4.32
CA ASN A 167 8.36 0.30 -3.86
C ASN A 167 8.00 -0.17 -2.44
N LEU A 168 7.85 0.77 -1.49
CA LEU A 168 7.46 0.49 -0.09
C LEU A 168 6.26 -0.47 -0.02
N PHE A 169 5.23 -0.17 -0.78
CA PHE A 169 4.01 -0.95 -0.75
C PHE A 169 4.18 -2.32 -1.40
N ALA A 170 5.06 -2.44 -2.41
CA ALA A 170 5.43 -3.72 -2.99
C ALA A 170 6.24 -4.60 -2.03
N LEU A 171 7.01 -4.03 -1.12
CA LEU A 171 7.78 -4.74 -0.10
C LEU A 171 6.99 -5.12 1.16
N GLY A 172 5.74 -4.75 1.30
CA GLY A 172 4.95 -5.10 2.48
C GLY A 172 4.45 -3.89 3.29
N GLY A 173 4.89 -2.70 2.94
CA GLY A 173 4.45 -1.47 3.62
C GLY A 173 2.93 -1.24 3.48
N HIS A 174 2.36 -0.59 4.46
CA HIS A 174 0.96 -0.16 4.51
C HIS A 174 0.88 1.25 5.13
N SER A 175 -0.32 1.81 5.26
CA SER A 175 -0.51 3.18 5.74
C SER A 175 0.15 3.45 7.10
N LEU A 176 0.07 2.51 8.05
CA LEU A 176 0.72 2.63 9.34
C LEU A 176 2.26 2.63 9.20
N THR A 177 2.81 1.76 8.34
CA THR A 177 4.24 1.74 8.02
C THR A 177 4.69 3.08 7.42
N ALA A 178 3.89 3.65 6.49
CA ALA A 178 4.16 4.96 5.91
C ALA A 178 4.17 6.07 6.97
N THR A 179 3.21 6.06 7.90
CA THR A 179 3.15 7.02 9.01
C THR A 179 4.36 6.89 9.94
N ARG A 180 4.75 5.67 10.30
CA ARG A 180 5.94 5.41 11.13
C ARG A 180 7.23 5.81 10.40
N PHE A 181 7.30 5.59 9.09
CA PHE A 181 8.43 6.02 8.27
C PHE A 181 8.59 7.54 8.30
N VAL A 182 7.51 8.29 8.05
CA VAL A 182 7.51 9.75 8.11
C VAL A 182 7.95 10.27 9.48
N ALA A 183 7.46 9.68 10.56
CA ALA A 183 7.85 10.04 11.92
C ALA A 183 9.36 9.82 12.16
N ARG A 184 9.91 8.67 11.75
CA ARG A 184 11.36 8.39 11.88
C ARG A 184 12.22 9.31 11.01
N VAL A 185 11.75 9.69 9.82
CA VAL A 185 12.42 10.68 8.96
C VAL A 185 12.47 12.05 9.64
N ALA A 186 11.34 12.48 10.24
CA ALA A 186 11.27 13.73 10.98
C ALA A 186 12.26 13.74 12.19
N ASP A 187 12.31 12.64 12.93
CA ASP A 187 13.24 12.50 14.06
C ASP A 187 14.71 12.50 13.62
N THR A 188 15.01 11.91 12.46
CA THR A 188 16.39 11.75 11.99
C THR A 188 16.93 13.02 11.35
N TYR A 189 16.09 13.74 10.59
CA TYR A 189 16.54 14.88 9.78
C TYR A 189 15.92 16.22 10.18
N GLY A 190 14.97 16.24 11.12
CA GLY A 190 14.21 17.46 11.46
C GLY A 190 13.22 17.91 10.37
N VAL A 191 13.00 17.08 9.36
CA VAL A 191 12.23 17.40 8.16
C VAL A 191 10.77 17.00 8.33
N SER A 192 9.84 17.87 7.95
CA SER A 192 8.41 17.56 7.92
C SER A 192 8.01 16.94 6.57
N LEU A 193 8.14 15.63 6.45
CA LEU A 193 7.71 14.89 5.26
C LEU A 193 6.21 14.57 5.36
N PRO A 194 5.33 15.22 4.57
CA PRO A 194 3.91 14.87 4.55
C PRO A 194 3.70 13.43 4.05
N VAL A 195 2.84 12.67 4.74
CA VAL A 195 2.62 11.25 4.45
C VAL A 195 2.15 11.00 3.01
N HIS A 196 1.49 11.96 2.37
CA HIS A 196 1.06 11.84 0.97
C HIS A 196 2.23 11.71 -0.01
N HIS A 197 3.43 12.24 0.30
CA HIS A 197 4.63 12.03 -0.52
C HIS A 197 5.04 10.57 -0.56
N VAL A 198 4.90 9.83 0.55
CA VAL A 198 5.18 8.39 0.57
C VAL A 198 4.23 7.61 -0.32
N PHE A 199 2.97 8.07 -0.44
CA PHE A 199 2.01 7.47 -1.36
C PHE A 199 2.23 7.89 -2.82
N ALA A 200 2.68 9.13 -3.06
CA ALA A 200 2.91 9.65 -4.40
C ALA A 200 4.18 9.07 -5.04
N GLY A 201 5.28 9.04 -4.29
CA GLY A 201 6.57 8.53 -4.70
C GLY A 201 7.09 7.51 -3.67
N PRO A 202 6.65 6.24 -3.73
CA PRO A 202 6.93 5.27 -2.68
C PRO A 202 8.27 4.57 -2.82
N THR A 203 9.29 5.24 -3.35
CA THR A 203 10.66 4.72 -3.46
C THR A 203 11.63 5.55 -2.62
N ILE A 204 12.71 4.92 -2.16
CA ILE A 204 13.77 5.60 -1.40
C ILE A 204 14.36 6.76 -2.21
N ALA A 205 14.57 6.57 -3.52
CA ALA A 205 15.15 7.59 -4.39
C ALA A 205 14.29 8.87 -4.42
N GLU A 206 12.98 8.72 -4.68
CA GLU A 206 12.03 9.85 -4.72
C GLU A 206 11.91 10.54 -3.35
N LEU A 207 11.84 9.76 -2.27
CA LEU A 207 11.74 10.30 -0.92
C LEU A 207 13.03 11.00 -0.47
N ALA A 208 14.20 10.52 -0.89
CA ALA A 208 15.48 11.16 -0.60
C ALA A 208 15.60 12.53 -1.28
N GLU A 209 15.05 12.70 -2.48
CA GLU A 209 14.99 14.00 -3.15
C GLU A 209 14.13 14.99 -2.36
N VAL A 210 12.93 14.56 -1.93
CA VAL A 210 12.01 15.40 -1.14
C VAL A 210 12.64 15.79 0.20
N VAL A 211 13.24 14.82 0.91
CA VAL A 211 13.90 15.06 2.20
C VAL A 211 15.08 16.01 2.07
N SER A 212 15.92 15.83 1.03
CA SER A 212 17.10 16.66 0.79
C SER A 212 16.75 18.09 0.34
N ALA A 213 15.59 18.28 -0.25
CA ALA A 213 15.11 19.60 -0.70
C ALA A 213 14.41 20.40 0.41
N ASP A 214 14.11 19.81 1.56
CA ASP A 214 13.46 20.52 2.68
C ASP A 214 14.41 21.57 3.29
N PRO A 215 13.97 22.83 3.50
CA PRO A 215 14.81 23.88 4.10
C PRO A 215 15.33 23.56 5.49
N ASN A 216 14.66 22.67 6.22
CA ASN A 216 15.07 22.24 7.57
C ASN A 216 16.03 21.02 7.55
N PHE A 217 16.40 20.54 6.38
CA PHE A 217 17.28 19.38 6.25
C PHE A 217 18.63 19.64 6.94
N GLY A 218 18.96 18.78 7.89
CA GLY A 218 20.20 18.88 8.66
C GLY A 218 20.20 19.89 9.83
N LEU A 219 19.09 20.58 10.06
CA LEU A 219 18.90 21.35 11.30
C LEU A 219 18.56 20.34 12.40
N ALA A 220 19.58 19.95 13.14
CA ALA A 220 19.68 18.93 14.17
C ALA A 220 18.37 18.38 14.73
N ALA A 221 18.17 17.10 14.55
CA ALA A 221 17.32 16.30 15.41
C ALA A 221 17.84 16.38 16.85
N GLY A 222 17.03 16.94 17.75
CA GLY A 222 17.21 16.74 19.20
C GLY A 222 17.05 15.26 19.54
N PRO A 223 17.34 14.84 20.77
CA PRO A 223 17.27 13.44 21.18
C PRO A 223 15.89 12.86 20.82
N SER A 224 15.94 11.74 20.14
CA SER A 224 14.79 11.06 19.52
C SER A 224 13.62 10.89 20.50
N ARG A 225 12.54 11.62 20.30
CA ARG A 225 11.27 11.43 21.03
C ARG A 225 10.70 10.02 20.85
N HIS A 226 11.14 9.29 19.82
CA HIS A 226 10.71 7.93 19.57
C HIS A 226 11.36 6.90 20.52
N ALA A 227 12.60 7.10 20.93
CA ALA A 227 13.21 6.23 21.93
C ALA A 227 12.48 6.34 23.29
N GLU A 228 11.88 7.50 23.57
CA GLU A 228 11.04 7.69 24.75
C GLU A 228 9.64 7.06 24.56
N LEU A 229 9.07 7.10 23.35
CA LEU A 229 7.77 6.49 23.05
C LEU A 229 7.82 4.97 22.91
N ASP A 230 8.91 4.42 22.36
CA ASP A 230 9.10 2.96 22.27
C ASP A 230 9.44 2.32 23.64
N ALA A 231 9.85 3.12 24.63
CA ALA A 231 10.11 2.70 26.00
C ALA A 231 8.87 2.81 26.91
N LEU A 232 7.80 3.45 26.45
CA LEU A 232 6.56 3.61 27.20
C LEU A 232 5.70 2.34 27.09
N SER A 233 5.09 1.94 28.20
CA SER A 233 4.07 0.90 28.21
C SER A 233 2.79 1.38 27.51
N ASP A 234 1.91 0.45 27.12
CA ASP A 234 0.60 0.78 26.54
C ASP A 234 -0.25 1.66 27.48
N GLU A 235 -0.06 1.53 28.82
CA GLU A 235 -0.73 2.38 29.83
C GLU A 235 -0.20 3.81 29.81
N ASP A 236 1.11 4.01 29.67
CA ASP A 236 1.74 5.34 29.57
C ASP A 236 1.33 6.06 28.28
N LEU A 237 1.19 5.30 27.20
CA LEU A 237 0.74 5.83 25.89
C LEU A 237 -0.70 6.33 25.95
N ASP A 238 -1.58 5.57 26.61
CA ASP A 238 -2.98 5.93 26.84
C ASP A 238 -3.13 7.18 27.71
N GLU A 239 -2.26 7.35 28.71
CA GLU A 239 -2.25 8.53 29.58
C GLU A 239 -1.78 9.78 28.83
N LEU A 240 -0.74 9.66 28.01
CA LEU A 240 -0.26 10.74 27.12
C LEU A 240 -1.32 11.14 26.08
N LEU A 241 -2.03 10.18 25.50
CA LEU A 241 -3.13 10.43 24.56
C LEU A 241 -4.28 11.17 25.22
N ARG A 242 -4.68 10.77 26.46
CA ARG A 242 -5.71 11.47 27.24
C ARG A 242 -5.29 12.89 27.59
N ALA A 243 -4.03 13.10 27.99
CA ALA A 243 -3.49 14.41 28.29
C ALA A 243 -3.46 15.33 27.06
N ALA A 244 -3.05 14.81 25.91
CA ALA A 244 -3.01 15.55 24.64
C ALA A 244 -4.42 15.94 24.15
N LEU A 245 -5.40 15.04 24.28
CA LEU A 245 -6.79 15.31 23.95
C LEU A 245 -7.42 16.36 24.87
N ALA A 246 -7.11 16.30 26.17
CA ALA A 246 -7.55 17.29 27.16
C ALA A 246 -6.96 18.69 26.89
N GLN A 247 -5.71 18.75 26.45
CA GLN A 247 -5.04 20.01 26.10
C GLN A 247 -5.61 20.63 24.81
N ARG A 248 -5.94 19.79 23.81
CA ARG A 248 -6.62 20.24 22.57
C ARG A 248 -8.00 20.82 22.84
N ASN A 249 -8.78 20.17 23.71
CA ASN A 249 -10.12 20.63 24.07
C ASN A 249 -10.08 21.95 24.86
N ARG A 250 -9.05 22.18 25.71
CA ARG A 250 -8.86 23.48 26.40
C ARG A 250 -8.49 24.59 25.42
N ARG A 251 -7.66 24.31 24.39
CA ARG A 251 -7.31 25.33 23.37
C ARG A 251 -8.47 25.70 22.48
N GLN A 252 -9.40 24.78 22.21
CA GLN A 252 -10.64 25.07 21.47
C GLN A 252 -11.67 25.84 22.30
N ALA A 253 -11.70 25.65 23.61
CA ALA A 253 -12.60 26.37 24.52
C ALA A 253 -12.13 27.83 24.86
N THR A 254 -10.89 28.20 24.50
CA THR A 254 -10.31 29.53 24.74
C THR A 254 -10.13 30.36 23.46
N ALA A 255 -10.63 29.90 22.31
CA ALA A 255 -10.69 30.72 21.10
C ALA A 255 -11.85 31.70 21.24
N PRO A 256 -11.62 33.05 21.25
CA PRO A 256 -12.71 34.01 21.28
C PRO A 256 -13.43 34.00 19.94
N ASP A 257 -14.76 33.93 20.00
CA ASP A 257 -15.64 34.23 18.87
C ASP A 257 -15.27 35.59 18.29
N SER A 258 -14.87 35.61 17.02
CA SER A 258 -14.69 36.81 16.20
C SER A 258 -15.42 36.67 14.89
#